data_9937dbe6cf98f03e1e5421002f693dcd
#
_entry.id   9937dbe6cf98f03e1e5421002f693dcd
#
_cell.length_a   1.000
_cell.length_b   1.000
_cell.length_c   1.000
_cell.angle_alpha   90.00
_cell.angle_beta   90.00
_cell.angle_gamma   90.00
#
_symmetry.space_group_name_H-M   'P 1'
#
loop_
_entity.id
_entity.type
_entity.pdbx_description
1 polymer ?
#
loop_
_entity_poly.entity_id
_entity_poly.type
_entity_poly.pdbx_seq_one_letter_code
_entity_poly.pdbx_strand_id
1 'polypeptide(L)'
;MNIYHHATFLTVNEQNDVFEQLWVEDGRIVYVGPAKDIPPHAHLIDLQGAYVTPGLIDIHAHVGTWAEVTEDINDANEYSEPFTPLMHALDSVDIRHFSFQHALAGGVTTVQTGPGSANVIGGIWSILKTAGPTLASRVLVERSGLKGALGENPKNVFGIQYKRKPMTRMAIAQLLRDGFQRASLLNEQEQAEKVQQNSELRPFIEVLRGEMPLRLHCHRADDIMTAIRIAKEFNVKLHLEHCTEGYLIVDAVKNSGYHATLGPYMLTPSKYETRHSSPAIAAIFKEHNIPFAIMTDHPFVPIQYLKYCASEAIRYGLDEQTALKSITIHAAKLVQLDHRIGSLEKGKDADFVVWSHPIFETEAKVLQTYVNGEKYFEAEEAPWKTQKLPL
;
A
#
# COMPACT_ATOMS: atom_id res chain seq x y z
N MET A 1 0.08 -30.15 -7.66
CA MET A 1 -0.14 -29.69 -6.26
C MET A 1 1.18 -29.70 -5.51
N ASN A 2 1.58 -28.59 -4.89
CA ASN A 2 2.76 -28.44 -4.03
C ASN A 2 2.33 -28.44 -2.57
N ILE A 3 3.08 -29.16 -1.72
CA ILE A 3 2.85 -29.23 -0.27
C ILE A 3 4.10 -28.72 0.44
N TYR A 4 3.96 -27.61 1.10
CA TYR A 4 4.99 -27.00 1.93
C TYR A 4 4.81 -27.50 3.36
N HIS A 5 5.87 -27.98 3.97
CA HIS A 5 5.86 -28.57 5.31
C HIS A 5 7.15 -28.26 6.08
N HIS A 6 7.23 -28.74 7.33
CA HIS A 6 8.35 -28.50 8.23
C HIS A 6 8.67 -27.00 8.34
N ALA A 7 7.63 -26.22 8.67
CA ALA A 7 7.68 -24.78 8.88
C ALA A 7 6.56 -24.35 9.82
N THR A 8 6.69 -23.14 10.37
CA THR A 8 5.66 -22.48 11.18
C THR A 8 4.87 -21.53 10.30
N PHE A 9 3.62 -21.87 9.93
CA PHE A 9 2.76 -21.05 9.07
C PHE A 9 1.90 -20.14 9.92
N LEU A 10 2.21 -18.84 9.93
CA LEU A 10 1.42 -17.79 10.54
C LEU A 10 0.31 -17.38 9.56
N THR A 11 -0.91 -17.81 9.80
CA THR A 11 -2.01 -17.62 8.82
C THR A 11 -2.47 -16.19 8.68
N VAL A 12 -2.37 -15.39 9.76
CA VAL A 12 -2.91 -14.02 9.87
C VAL A 12 -4.42 -13.94 9.54
N ASN A 13 -5.11 -15.08 9.69
CA ASN A 13 -6.56 -15.12 9.65
C ASN A 13 -7.18 -14.45 10.90
N GLU A 14 -8.49 -14.45 11.03
CA GLU A 14 -9.17 -13.79 12.14
C GLU A 14 -8.76 -14.37 13.50
N GLN A 15 -8.54 -15.71 13.58
CA GLN A 15 -8.15 -16.43 14.78
C GLN A 15 -6.64 -16.36 15.06
N ASN A 16 -5.82 -15.92 14.09
CA ASN A 16 -4.35 -15.97 14.12
C ASN A 16 -3.81 -17.39 14.30
N ASP A 17 -4.41 -18.35 13.62
CA ASP A 17 -3.99 -19.74 13.68
C ASP A 17 -2.54 -19.91 13.20
N VAL A 18 -1.85 -20.88 13.80
CA VAL A 18 -0.52 -21.31 13.42
C VAL A 18 -0.59 -22.77 13.04
N PHE A 19 -0.10 -23.10 11.84
CA PHE A 19 -0.18 -24.45 11.30
C PHE A 19 1.16 -24.98 10.80
N GLU A 20 1.19 -26.23 10.33
CA GLU A 20 2.38 -26.99 9.99
C GLU A 20 2.47 -27.33 8.50
N GLN A 21 1.36 -27.17 7.76
CA GLN A 21 1.29 -27.47 6.33
C GLN A 21 0.51 -26.44 5.56
N LEU A 22 1.01 -26.15 4.34
CA LEU A 22 0.36 -25.31 3.33
C LEU A 22 0.36 -26.06 1.99
N TRP A 23 -0.83 -26.25 1.38
CA TRP A 23 -0.98 -26.91 0.10
C TRP A 23 -1.44 -25.91 -0.95
N VAL A 24 -0.74 -25.92 -2.08
CA VAL A 24 -0.96 -24.99 -3.18
C VAL A 24 -1.20 -25.75 -4.48
N GLU A 25 -2.24 -25.36 -5.19
CA GLU A 25 -2.58 -25.88 -6.51
C GLU A 25 -3.11 -24.73 -7.39
N ASP A 26 -2.67 -24.66 -8.63
CA ASP A 26 -3.08 -23.63 -9.61
C ASP A 26 -3.03 -22.19 -9.06
N GLY A 27 -1.97 -21.88 -8.32
CA GLY A 27 -1.75 -20.55 -7.76
C GLY A 27 -2.62 -20.22 -6.55
N ARG A 28 -3.39 -21.18 -6.02
CA ARG A 28 -4.32 -21.00 -4.90
C ARG A 28 -3.96 -21.87 -3.70
N ILE A 29 -4.27 -21.39 -2.51
CA ILE A 29 -4.21 -22.19 -1.29
C ILE A 29 -5.42 -23.13 -1.29
N VAL A 30 -5.16 -24.42 -1.32
CA VAL A 30 -6.22 -25.44 -1.24
C VAL A 30 -6.38 -26.03 0.15
N TYR A 31 -5.32 -25.94 0.97
CA TYR A 31 -5.33 -26.30 2.38
C TYR A 31 -4.26 -25.54 3.16
N VAL A 32 -4.58 -25.15 4.37
CA VAL A 32 -3.63 -24.75 5.42
C VAL A 32 -4.17 -25.32 6.73
N GLY A 33 -3.31 -25.98 7.52
CA GLY A 33 -3.77 -26.65 8.72
C GLY A 33 -2.72 -27.56 9.35
N PRO A 34 -3.15 -28.38 10.34
CA PRO A 34 -2.32 -29.42 10.93
C PRO A 34 -1.83 -30.42 9.88
N ALA A 35 -0.74 -31.10 10.20
CA ALA A 35 -0.21 -32.15 9.32
C ALA A 35 -1.25 -33.25 9.07
N LYS A 36 -1.41 -33.64 7.81
CA LYS A 36 -2.28 -34.73 7.39
C LYS A 36 -1.62 -35.57 6.29
N ASP A 37 -2.25 -36.72 5.97
CA ASP A 37 -1.78 -37.64 4.94
C ASP A 37 -1.61 -36.95 3.59
N ILE A 38 -0.47 -37.21 2.97
CA ILE A 38 -0.04 -36.61 1.72
C ILE A 38 -0.67 -37.37 0.55
N PRO A 39 -1.39 -36.67 -0.36
CA PRO A 39 -1.94 -37.33 -1.54
C PRO A 39 -0.85 -37.90 -2.45
N PRO A 40 -1.10 -39.04 -3.11
CA PRO A 40 -0.21 -39.55 -4.15
C PRO A 40 0.04 -38.48 -5.22
N HIS A 41 1.27 -38.37 -5.68
CA HIS A 41 1.70 -37.43 -6.72
C HIS A 41 1.82 -35.95 -6.28
N ALA A 42 1.67 -35.61 -5.00
CA ALA A 42 2.00 -34.28 -4.50
C ALA A 42 3.53 -34.07 -4.45
N HIS A 43 3.97 -32.88 -4.82
CA HIS A 43 5.35 -32.48 -4.68
C HIS A 43 5.58 -31.87 -3.29
N LEU A 44 6.44 -32.53 -2.51
CA LEU A 44 6.80 -32.11 -1.15
C LEU A 44 7.94 -31.11 -1.20
N ILE A 45 7.79 -30.01 -0.45
CA ILE A 45 8.79 -28.96 -0.29
C ILE A 45 9.06 -28.79 1.19
N ASP A 46 10.24 -29.23 1.64
CA ASP A 46 10.72 -29.06 3.00
C ASP A 46 11.26 -27.65 3.21
N LEU A 47 10.68 -26.89 4.11
CA LEU A 47 11.09 -25.54 4.46
C LEU A 47 12.06 -25.49 5.67
N GLN A 48 12.54 -26.62 6.13
CA GLN A 48 13.67 -26.75 7.08
C GLN A 48 13.50 -25.96 8.39
N GLY A 49 12.29 -25.91 8.92
CA GLY A 49 11.99 -25.21 10.17
C GLY A 49 11.78 -23.70 10.04
N ALA A 50 11.64 -23.20 8.81
CA ALA A 50 11.42 -21.77 8.53
C ALA A 50 10.07 -21.27 9.07
N TYR A 51 9.91 -19.94 9.07
CA TYR A 51 8.64 -19.26 9.34
C TYR A 51 8.01 -18.80 8.04
N VAL A 52 6.68 -18.88 7.97
CA VAL A 52 5.93 -18.50 6.76
C VAL A 52 4.83 -17.52 7.13
N THR A 53 4.77 -16.41 6.43
CA THR A 53 3.69 -15.42 6.53
C THR A 53 2.97 -15.29 5.20
N PRO A 54 1.75 -14.71 5.16
CA PRO A 54 1.21 -14.17 3.92
C PRO A 54 2.20 -13.20 3.29
N GLY A 55 2.11 -13.02 1.98
CA GLY A 55 2.84 -11.96 1.29
C GLY A 55 2.51 -10.59 1.86
N LEU A 56 3.53 -9.76 2.05
CA LEU A 56 3.36 -8.40 2.56
C LEU A 56 2.70 -7.52 1.49
N ILE A 57 1.94 -6.52 1.96
CA ILE A 57 1.12 -5.63 1.12
C ILE A 57 1.43 -4.19 1.51
N ASP A 58 1.92 -3.40 0.55
CA ASP A 58 2.08 -1.96 0.70
C ASP A 58 1.02 -1.23 -0.13
N ILE A 59 0.08 -0.58 0.53
CA ILE A 59 -1.03 0.12 -0.14
C ILE A 59 -0.76 1.61 -0.37
N HIS A 60 0.50 2.05 -0.24
CA HIS A 60 0.92 3.39 -0.62
C HIS A 60 2.40 3.40 -1.00
N ALA A 61 2.66 3.24 -2.27
CA ALA A 61 4.01 3.25 -2.82
C ALA A 61 3.99 3.87 -4.24
N HIS A 62 5.17 4.11 -4.81
CA HIS A 62 5.35 4.59 -6.18
C HIS A 62 6.21 3.62 -6.99
N VAL A 63 6.07 2.33 -6.71
CA VAL A 63 6.82 1.24 -7.36
C VAL A 63 6.53 1.21 -8.86
N GLY A 64 7.58 1.25 -9.65
CA GLY A 64 7.51 1.24 -11.11
C GLY A 64 7.14 2.57 -11.76
N THR A 65 6.77 3.62 -11.00
CA THR A 65 6.46 4.97 -11.52
C THR A 65 7.49 6.01 -11.10
N TRP A 66 8.18 5.78 -9.97
CA TRP A 66 9.23 6.69 -9.48
C TRP A 66 10.61 6.18 -9.88
N ALA A 67 11.37 7.01 -10.60
CA ALA A 67 12.76 6.71 -10.94
C ALA A 67 13.67 7.04 -9.75
N GLU A 68 14.22 6.01 -9.09
CA GLU A 68 15.08 6.18 -7.92
C GLU A 68 16.49 6.65 -8.26
N VAL A 69 16.90 6.55 -9.52
CA VAL A 69 18.26 6.82 -9.97
C VAL A 69 18.47 8.27 -10.38
N THR A 70 17.51 8.85 -11.09
CA THR A 70 17.57 10.26 -11.53
C THR A 70 16.16 10.85 -11.54
N GLU A 71 16.05 12.15 -11.21
CA GLU A 71 14.77 12.86 -11.24
C GLU A 71 14.28 13.11 -12.68
N ASP A 72 15.17 13.11 -13.67
CA ASP A 72 14.86 13.46 -15.06
C ASP A 72 13.90 12.48 -15.77
N ILE A 73 13.79 11.25 -15.26
CA ILE A 73 12.92 10.21 -15.81
C ILE A 73 11.81 9.79 -14.84
N ASN A 74 11.44 10.69 -13.91
CA ASN A 74 10.44 10.42 -12.89
C ASN A 74 9.03 10.75 -13.39
N ASP A 75 8.20 9.73 -13.55
CA ASP A 75 6.81 9.84 -14.01
C ASP A 75 5.78 9.85 -12.85
N ALA A 76 6.24 9.93 -11.60
CA ALA A 76 5.32 9.89 -10.46
C ALA A 76 4.52 11.18 -10.27
N ASN A 77 4.92 12.31 -10.84
CA ASN A 77 4.22 13.58 -10.69
C ASN A 77 4.16 14.37 -12.01
N GLU A 78 2.97 14.82 -12.38
CA GLU A 78 2.77 15.71 -13.51
C GLU A 78 2.85 17.18 -13.04
N TYR A 79 3.93 17.87 -13.36
CA TYR A 79 4.18 19.23 -12.91
C TYR A 79 3.56 20.31 -13.81
N SER A 80 3.00 19.95 -14.97
CA SER A 80 2.40 20.92 -15.90
C SER A 80 1.14 21.55 -15.33
N GLU A 81 0.31 20.79 -14.62
CA GLU A 81 -0.97 21.23 -14.08
C GLU A 81 -1.22 20.66 -12.67
N PRO A 82 -1.86 21.43 -11.75
CA PRO A 82 -2.18 20.97 -10.41
C PRO A 82 -3.39 20.01 -10.34
N PHE A 83 -4.10 19.82 -11.48
CA PHE A 83 -5.35 19.08 -11.53
C PHE A 83 -5.34 18.16 -12.75
N THR A 84 -4.96 16.88 -12.55
CA THR A 84 -4.71 15.90 -13.60
C THR A 84 -5.45 14.58 -13.33
N PRO A 85 -6.80 14.61 -13.22
CA PRO A 85 -7.57 13.45 -12.73
C PRO A 85 -7.56 12.24 -13.67
N LEU A 86 -7.26 12.42 -14.97
CA LEU A 86 -7.24 11.33 -15.95
C LEU A 86 -5.89 10.60 -16.03
N MET A 87 -4.81 11.12 -15.42
CA MET A 87 -3.53 10.42 -15.38
C MET A 87 -3.69 9.06 -14.71
N HIS A 88 -3.14 8.02 -15.31
CA HIS A 88 -3.36 6.66 -14.86
C HIS A 88 -2.03 5.96 -14.58
N ALA A 89 -1.88 5.38 -13.39
CA ALA A 89 -0.65 4.72 -12.97
C ALA A 89 -0.13 3.70 -14.00
N LEU A 90 -1.02 2.92 -14.60
CA LEU A 90 -0.62 1.85 -15.53
C LEU A 90 0.04 2.35 -16.82
N ASP A 91 -0.13 3.63 -17.17
CA ASP A 91 0.48 4.21 -18.37
C ASP A 91 1.97 4.49 -18.16
N SER A 92 2.44 4.57 -16.90
CA SER A 92 3.85 4.83 -16.56
C SER A 92 4.55 3.68 -15.82
N VAL A 93 3.82 2.66 -15.35
CA VAL A 93 4.43 1.55 -14.60
C VAL A 93 5.35 0.71 -15.49
N ASP A 94 6.66 0.76 -15.23
CA ASP A 94 7.62 -0.22 -15.80
C ASP A 94 7.72 -1.45 -14.89
N ILE A 95 7.15 -2.57 -15.32
CA ILE A 95 7.18 -3.84 -14.58
C ILE A 95 8.58 -4.48 -14.50
N ARG A 96 9.55 -3.97 -15.23
CA ARG A 96 10.96 -4.39 -15.19
C ARG A 96 11.81 -3.54 -14.26
N HIS A 97 11.22 -2.47 -13.71
CA HIS A 97 11.91 -1.60 -12.76
C HIS A 97 12.40 -2.42 -11.56
N PHE A 98 13.64 -2.17 -11.12
CA PHE A 98 14.27 -2.96 -10.06
C PHE A 98 13.55 -2.87 -8.70
N SER A 99 12.71 -1.86 -8.48
CA SER A 99 11.88 -1.77 -7.28
C SER A 99 10.94 -2.96 -7.10
N PHE A 100 10.49 -3.62 -8.19
CA PHE A 100 9.74 -4.87 -8.10
C PHE A 100 10.58 -6.04 -7.57
N GLN A 101 11.88 -6.10 -7.95
CA GLN A 101 12.80 -7.09 -7.40
C GLN A 101 13.09 -6.82 -5.93
N HIS A 102 13.27 -5.55 -5.55
CA HIS A 102 13.40 -5.14 -4.15
C HIS A 102 12.15 -5.46 -3.34
N ALA A 103 10.95 -5.29 -3.89
CA ALA A 103 9.72 -5.67 -3.24
C ALA A 103 9.70 -7.18 -2.92
N LEU A 104 10.02 -8.02 -3.89
CA LEU A 104 10.12 -9.47 -3.71
C LEU A 104 11.19 -9.86 -2.69
N ALA A 105 12.36 -9.20 -2.71
CA ALA A 105 13.43 -9.40 -1.74
C ALA A 105 13.04 -8.99 -0.31
N GLY A 106 12.09 -8.06 -0.17
CA GLY A 106 11.48 -7.65 1.09
C GLY A 106 10.23 -8.44 1.49
N GLY A 107 9.81 -9.42 0.66
CA GLY A 107 8.59 -10.20 0.91
C GLY A 107 7.29 -9.48 0.54
N VAL A 108 7.35 -8.35 -0.16
CA VAL A 108 6.17 -7.60 -0.60
C VAL A 108 5.64 -8.20 -1.91
N THR A 109 4.45 -8.76 -1.89
CA THR A 109 3.82 -9.46 -3.02
C THR A 109 2.75 -8.63 -3.72
N THR A 110 2.25 -7.58 -3.07
CA THR A 110 1.23 -6.68 -3.62
C THR A 110 1.53 -5.24 -3.25
N VAL A 111 1.40 -4.35 -4.21
CA VAL A 111 1.57 -2.90 -4.02
C VAL A 111 0.38 -2.14 -4.62
N GLN A 112 -0.02 -1.05 -3.97
CA GLN A 112 -0.83 -0.02 -4.59
C GLN A 112 0.10 1.12 -4.99
N THR A 113 0.13 1.45 -6.28
CA THR A 113 1.09 2.39 -6.87
C THR A 113 0.39 3.40 -7.77
N GLY A 114 1.04 4.54 -7.98
CA GLY A 114 0.54 5.59 -8.85
C GLY A 114 1.12 6.97 -8.55
N PRO A 115 0.43 8.05 -8.98
CA PRO A 115 0.91 9.41 -8.82
C PRO A 115 1.28 9.77 -7.39
N GLY A 116 2.32 10.60 -7.26
CA GLY A 116 2.77 11.18 -5.99
C GLY A 116 1.82 12.26 -5.46
N SER A 117 2.37 13.19 -4.67
CA SER A 117 1.58 14.18 -3.95
C SER A 117 1.88 15.64 -4.38
N ALA A 118 2.51 15.85 -5.53
CA ALA A 118 2.75 17.20 -6.06
C ALA A 118 1.45 17.92 -6.44
N ASN A 119 0.47 17.19 -6.97
CA ASN A 119 -0.76 17.72 -7.52
C ASN A 119 -1.89 17.75 -6.49
N VAL A 120 -2.81 18.72 -6.60
CA VAL A 120 -4.08 18.72 -5.83
C VAL A 120 -4.89 17.47 -6.16
N ILE A 121 -4.92 17.11 -7.45
CA ILE A 121 -5.37 15.82 -7.98
C ILE A 121 -4.32 15.32 -8.95
N GLY A 122 -3.70 14.19 -8.63
CA GLY A 122 -2.60 13.61 -9.41
C GLY A 122 -3.04 12.53 -10.39
N GLY A 123 -4.19 11.88 -10.14
CA GLY A 123 -4.67 10.82 -11.03
C GLY A 123 -5.06 9.53 -10.31
N ILE A 124 -5.13 8.46 -11.07
CA ILE A 124 -5.69 7.17 -10.68
C ILE A 124 -4.59 6.21 -10.27
N TRP A 125 -4.74 5.61 -9.09
CA TRP A 125 -3.89 4.55 -8.57
C TRP A 125 -4.39 3.17 -8.97
N SER A 126 -3.45 2.22 -9.05
CA SER A 126 -3.71 0.82 -9.37
C SER A 126 -3.11 -0.12 -8.32
N ILE A 127 -3.67 -1.33 -8.18
CA ILE A 127 -3.11 -2.36 -7.30
C ILE A 127 -2.55 -3.48 -8.16
N LEU A 128 -1.30 -3.84 -7.90
CA LEU A 128 -0.53 -4.80 -8.69
C LEU A 128 0.08 -5.88 -7.79
N LYS A 129 0.17 -7.10 -8.32
CA LYS A 129 1.15 -8.08 -7.84
C LYS A 129 2.56 -7.61 -8.21
N THR A 130 3.53 -7.88 -7.35
CA THR A 130 4.92 -7.51 -7.59
C THR A 130 5.62 -8.42 -8.61
N ALA A 131 5.03 -9.56 -8.93
CA ALA A 131 5.50 -10.51 -9.93
C ALA A 131 4.42 -10.97 -10.89
N GLY A 132 4.84 -11.45 -12.05
CA GLY A 132 4.02 -11.93 -13.15
C GLY A 132 4.63 -11.54 -14.49
N PRO A 133 4.34 -12.29 -15.57
CA PRO A 133 5.02 -12.14 -16.87
C PRO A 133 4.67 -10.85 -17.62
N THR A 134 3.49 -10.30 -17.40
CA THR A 134 2.99 -9.11 -18.09
C THR A 134 2.33 -8.13 -17.11
N LEU A 135 2.21 -6.85 -17.49
CA LEU A 135 1.48 -5.86 -16.69
C LEU A 135 0.04 -6.35 -16.43
N ALA A 136 -0.65 -6.82 -17.45
CA ALA A 136 -2.03 -7.30 -17.33
C ALA A 136 -2.18 -8.46 -16.33
N SER A 137 -1.20 -9.37 -16.26
CA SER A 137 -1.22 -10.49 -15.29
C SER A 137 -0.96 -10.05 -13.84
N ARG A 138 -0.34 -8.87 -13.64
CA ARG A 138 -0.07 -8.30 -12.32
C ARG A 138 -1.23 -7.47 -11.78
N VAL A 139 -2.07 -6.88 -12.64
CA VAL A 139 -3.16 -5.99 -12.20
C VAL A 139 -4.21 -6.76 -11.40
N LEU A 140 -4.42 -6.34 -10.16
CA LEU A 140 -5.52 -6.79 -9.31
C LEU A 140 -6.71 -5.84 -9.38
N VAL A 141 -6.44 -4.53 -9.35
CA VAL A 141 -7.44 -3.46 -9.48
C VAL A 141 -6.84 -2.35 -10.34
N GLU A 142 -7.46 -2.10 -11.46
CA GLU A 142 -7.00 -1.09 -12.41
C GLU A 142 -7.18 0.32 -11.86
N ARG A 143 -8.35 0.61 -11.29
CA ARG A 143 -8.76 1.92 -10.78
C ARG A 143 -9.05 1.83 -9.29
N SER A 144 -8.02 1.89 -8.45
CA SER A 144 -8.10 1.60 -7.02
C SER A 144 -8.31 2.83 -6.14
N GLY A 145 -8.27 4.04 -6.71
CA GLY A 145 -8.51 5.29 -6.00
C GLY A 145 -8.08 6.50 -6.80
N LEU A 146 -8.75 7.64 -6.54
CA LEU A 146 -8.35 8.95 -7.06
C LEU A 146 -7.39 9.61 -6.07
N LYS A 147 -6.12 9.76 -6.47
CA LYS A 147 -5.08 10.38 -5.65
C LYS A 147 -5.15 11.90 -5.71
N GLY A 148 -5.09 12.50 -4.54
CA GLY A 148 -4.89 13.93 -4.39
C GLY A 148 -3.99 14.26 -3.21
N ALA A 149 -3.67 15.54 -3.05
CA ALA A 149 -2.87 16.04 -1.95
C ALA A 149 -3.35 17.40 -1.42
N LEU A 150 -3.30 17.51 -0.09
CA LEU A 150 -3.44 18.75 0.65
C LEU A 150 -2.05 19.16 1.19
N GLY A 151 -1.98 20.30 1.86
CA GLY A 151 -0.78 20.70 2.61
C GLY A 151 0.33 21.35 1.78
N GLU A 152 1.56 21.02 2.13
CA GLU A 152 2.73 21.72 1.61
C GLU A 152 3.10 21.35 0.17
N ASN A 153 2.92 20.08 -0.23
CA ASN A 153 3.42 19.60 -1.50
C ASN A 153 2.83 20.38 -2.69
N PRO A 154 1.50 20.46 -2.93
CA PRO A 154 0.96 21.23 -4.04
C PRO A 154 1.26 22.72 -3.94
N LYS A 155 1.28 23.27 -2.71
CA LYS A 155 1.61 24.67 -2.46
C LYS A 155 3.05 24.97 -2.84
N ASN A 156 4.01 24.11 -2.47
CA ASN A 156 5.43 24.33 -2.73
C ASN A 156 5.73 24.16 -4.23
N VAL A 157 5.23 23.09 -4.84
CA VAL A 157 5.44 22.84 -6.27
C VAL A 157 4.84 23.99 -7.10
N PHE A 158 3.53 24.14 -7.08
CA PHE A 158 2.89 25.13 -7.97
C PHE A 158 3.02 26.56 -7.47
N GLY A 159 2.87 26.81 -6.17
CA GLY A 159 2.91 28.15 -5.61
C GLY A 159 4.31 28.74 -5.48
N ILE A 160 5.26 28.01 -4.93
CA ILE A 160 6.61 28.51 -4.67
C ILE A 160 7.50 28.32 -5.90
N GLN A 161 7.59 27.09 -6.44
CA GLN A 161 8.50 26.77 -7.53
C GLN A 161 8.01 27.37 -8.87
N TYR A 162 6.75 27.13 -9.23
CA TYR A 162 6.20 27.56 -10.53
C TYR A 162 5.43 28.89 -10.50
N LYS A 163 5.28 29.55 -9.34
CA LYS A 163 4.63 30.86 -9.16
C LYS A 163 3.19 30.92 -9.71
N ARG A 164 2.42 29.83 -9.58
CA ARG A 164 1.02 29.73 -10.03
C ARG A 164 0.12 29.08 -8.98
N LYS A 165 -1.19 29.07 -9.20
CA LYS A 165 -2.20 28.44 -8.34
C LYS A 165 -1.94 26.91 -8.26
N PRO A 166 -2.05 26.28 -7.04
CA PRO A 166 -2.42 26.88 -5.75
C PRO A 166 -1.20 27.44 -5.00
N MET A 167 -1.37 28.61 -4.34
CA MET A 167 -0.35 29.17 -3.45
C MET A 167 -0.71 29.05 -1.95
N THR A 168 -1.93 28.64 -1.68
CA THR A 168 -2.46 28.54 -0.30
C THR A 168 -3.27 27.26 -0.09
N ARG A 169 -3.42 26.81 1.17
CA ARG A 169 -4.32 25.72 1.54
C ARG A 169 -5.77 26.00 1.12
N MET A 170 -6.21 27.26 1.17
CA MET A 170 -7.54 27.68 0.69
C MET A 170 -7.72 27.39 -0.80
N ALA A 171 -6.71 27.71 -1.62
CA ALA A 171 -6.76 27.46 -3.06
C ALA A 171 -6.73 25.96 -3.40
N ILE A 172 -6.01 25.15 -2.61
CA ILE A 172 -6.00 23.69 -2.74
C ILE A 172 -7.41 23.14 -2.46
N ALA A 173 -7.99 23.52 -1.32
CA ALA A 173 -9.34 23.07 -0.95
C ALA A 173 -10.42 23.54 -1.95
N GLN A 174 -10.26 24.74 -2.52
CA GLN A 174 -11.15 25.24 -3.59
C GLN A 174 -11.04 24.37 -4.83
N LEU A 175 -9.84 24.10 -5.35
CA LEU A 175 -9.67 23.27 -6.55
C LEU A 175 -10.29 21.89 -6.39
N LEU A 176 -10.12 21.27 -5.21
CA LEU A 176 -10.73 19.96 -4.92
C LEU A 176 -12.26 20.05 -4.91
N ARG A 177 -12.85 21.09 -4.29
CA ARG A 177 -14.31 21.32 -4.31
C ARG A 177 -14.85 21.61 -5.70
N ASP A 178 -14.16 22.45 -6.46
CA ASP A 178 -14.55 22.78 -7.84
C ASP A 178 -14.65 21.49 -8.70
N GLY A 179 -13.70 20.54 -8.51
CA GLY A 179 -13.76 19.23 -9.16
C GLY A 179 -15.01 18.44 -8.80
N PHE A 180 -15.33 18.32 -7.51
CA PHE A 180 -16.53 17.62 -7.05
C PHE A 180 -17.83 18.31 -7.46
N GLN A 181 -17.91 19.65 -7.36
CA GLN A 181 -19.10 20.39 -7.75
C GLN A 181 -19.41 20.23 -9.24
N ARG A 182 -18.39 20.38 -10.11
CA ARG A 182 -18.53 20.15 -11.54
C ARG A 182 -18.93 18.71 -11.85
N ALA A 183 -18.35 17.73 -11.16
CA ALA A 183 -18.67 16.32 -11.32
C ALA A 183 -20.10 15.98 -10.86
N SER A 184 -20.58 16.58 -9.75
CA SER A 184 -21.94 16.41 -9.26
C SER A 184 -22.97 16.89 -10.30
N LEU A 185 -22.74 18.07 -10.88
CA LEU A 185 -23.63 18.61 -11.94
C LEU A 185 -23.69 17.71 -13.17
N LEU A 186 -22.56 17.10 -13.57
CA LEU A 186 -22.54 16.15 -14.67
C LEU A 186 -23.22 14.82 -14.31
N ASN A 187 -23.08 14.36 -13.07
CA ASN A 187 -23.63 13.08 -12.61
C ASN A 187 -25.17 13.11 -12.53
N GLU A 188 -25.77 14.29 -12.34
CA GLU A 188 -27.22 14.51 -12.28
C GLU A 188 -27.89 14.59 -13.65
N GLN A 189 -27.15 14.72 -14.75
CA GLN A 189 -27.72 14.86 -16.10
C GLN A 189 -28.12 13.51 -16.69
N GLU A 190 -29.37 13.33 -17.09
CA GLU A 190 -29.93 12.05 -17.62
C GLU A 190 -29.30 11.56 -18.94
N GLN A 191 -28.65 12.44 -19.73
CA GLN A 191 -28.00 12.06 -21.01
C GLN A 191 -26.51 11.75 -20.86
N ALA A 192 -26.11 11.38 -19.68
CA ALA A 192 -24.75 11.53 -19.16
C ALA A 192 -23.74 10.43 -19.55
N GLU A 193 -24.14 9.21 -19.93
CA GLU A 193 -23.16 8.09 -20.05
C GLU A 193 -22.02 8.37 -21.05
N LYS A 194 -22.32 8.88 -22.25
CA LYS A 194 -21.26 9.18 -23.24
C LYS A 194 -20.46 10.44 -22.91
N VAL A 195 -21.09 11.45 -22.32
CA VAL A 195 -20.43 12.69 -21.89
C VAL A 195 -19.57 12.42 -20.66
N GLN A 196 -20.06 11.60 -19.74
CA GLN A 196 -19.34 11.20 -18.53
C GLN A 196 -18.11 10.34 -18.84
N GLN A 197 -18.19 9.41 -19.79
CA GLN A 197 -17.07 8.53 -20.19
C GLN A 197 -15.89 9.32 -20.79
N ASN A 198 -16.15 10.43 -21.48
CA ASN A 198 -15.13 11.26 -22.13
C ASN A 198 -14.77 12.53 -21.35
N SER A 199 -15.32 12.72 -20.16
CA SER A 199 -15.04 13.90 -19.32
C SER A 199 -13.77 13.72 -18.50
N GLU A 200 -12.97 14.78 -18.40
CA GLU A 200 -11.86 14.85 -17.42
C GLU A 200 -12.31 14.63 -15.95
N LEU A 201 -13.61 14.80 -15.68
CA LEU A 201 -14.22 14.63 -14.36
C LEU A 201 -14.71 13.21 -14.10
N ARG A 202 -14.55 12.27 -15.04
CA ARG A 202 -14.93 10.86 -14.86
C ARG A 202 -14.44 10.27 -13.54
N PRO A 203 -13.16 10.43 -13.12
CA PRO A 203 -12.71 9.87 -11.85
C PRO A 203 -13.42 10.45 -10.62
N PHE A 204 -13.83 11.72 -10.67
CA PHE A 204 -14.62 12.31 -9.59
C PHE A 204 -16.05 11.73 -9.56
N ILE A 205 -16.65 11.45 -10.71
CA ILE A 205 -17.97 10.80 -10.80
C ILE A 205 -17.89 9.38 -10.21
N GLU A 206 -16.85 8.63 -10.51
CA GLU A 206 -16.60 7.30 -9.93
C GLU A 206 -16.45 7.37 -8.40
N VAL A 207 -15.77 8.40 -7.88
CA VAL A 207 -15.67 8.66 -6.43
C VAL A 207 -17.03 9.02 -5.83
N LEU A 208 -17.81 9.89 -6.47
CA LEU A 208 -19.16 10.27 -6.01
C LEU A 208 -20.12 9.06 -5.97
N ARG A 209 -19.97 8.12 -6.91
CA ARG A 209 -20.74 6.87 -6.94
C ARG A 209 -20.23 5.81 -5.96
N GLY A 210 -19.09 6.07 -5.30
CA GLY A 210 -18.47 5.12 -4.38
C GLY A 210 -17.82 3.93 -5.06
N GLU A 211 -17.55 3.99 -6.37
CA GLU A 211 -16.87 2.97 -7.17
C GLU A 211 -15.39 2.87 -6.81
N MET A 212 -14.76 3.99 -6.44
CA MET A 212 -13.42 4.05 -5.87
C MET A 212 -13.33 5.11 -4.76
N PRO A 213 -12.38 5.02 -3.81
CA PRO A 213 -12.17 6.05 -2.79
C PRO A 213 -11.41 7.26 -3.34
N LEU A 214 -11.60 8.42 -2.68
CA LEU A 214 -10.67 9.53 -2.72
C LEU A 214 -9.50 9.22 -1.76
N ARG A 215 -8.27 9.30 -2.22
CA ARG A 215 -7.05 9.06 -1.44
C ARG A 215 -6.29 10.37 -1.29
N LEU A 216 -6.33 10.96 -0.10
CA LEU A 216 -5.75 12.29 0.15
C LEU A 216 -4.51 12.23 1.04
N HIS A 217 -3.39 12.65 0.47
CA HIS A 217 -2.18 12.99 1.20
C HIS A 217 -2.45 14.17 2.14
N CYS A 218 -2.25 13.99 3.42
CA CYS A 218 -2.38 15.02 4.45
C CYS A 218 -1.58 14.67 5.70
N HIS A 219 -0.77 15.61 6.19
CA HIS A 219 0.04 15.42 7.39
C HIS A 219 -0.52 16.15 8.61
N ARG A 220 -0.80 17.45 8.46
CA ARG A 220 -1.21 18.30 9.57
C ARG A 220 -2.66 18.07 10.00
N ALA A 221 -2.93 18.28 11.28
CA ALA A 221 -4.27 18.15 11.86
C ALA A 221 -5.32 19.03 11.13
N ASP A 222 -4.96 20.26 10.75
CA ASP A 222 -5.86 21.16 10.02
C ASP A 222 -6.12 20.69 8.56
N ASP A 223 -5.13 20.11 7.89
CA ASP A 223 -5.32 19.50 6.55
C ASP A 223 -6.14 18.20 6.64
N ILE A 224 -5.89 17.35 7.64
CA ILE A 224 -6.70 16.14 7.92
C ILE A 224 -8.17 16.52 8.17
N MET A 225 -8.43 17.54 8.99
CA MET A 225 -9.79 18.04 9.23
C MET A 225 -10.43 18.61 7.96
N THR A 226 -9.64 19.22 7.08
CA THR A 226 -10.12 19.72 5.79
C THR A 226 -10.47 18.56 4.85
N ALA A 227 -9.65 17.50 4.81
CA ALA A 227 -9.95 16.27 4.05
C ALA A 227 -11.28 15.64 4.50
N ILE A 228 -11.42 15.44 5.83
CA ILE A 228 -12.65 14.89 6.43
C ILE A 228 -13.88 15.74 6.11
N ARG A 229 -13.75 17.07 6.22
CA ARG A 229 -14.85 18.00 5.93
C ARG A 229 -15.28 17.94 4.48
N ILE A 230 -14.35 17.93 3.53
CA ILE A 230 -14.66 17.85 2.09
C ILE A 230 -15.28 16.49 1.75
N ALA A 231 -14.74 15.40 2.28
CA ALA A 231 -15.29 14.07 2.04
C ALA A 231 -16.73 13.93 2.56
N LYS A 232 -17.04 14.52 3.72
CA LYS A 232 -18.42 14.59 4.26
C LYS A 232 -19.33 15.50 3.45
N GLU A 233 -18.84 16.65 2.96
CA GLU A 233 -19.57 17.58 2.12
C GLU A 233 -20.13 16.93 0.85
N PHE A 234 -19.33 16.03 0.23
CA PHE A 234 -19.70 15.32 -0.99
C PHE A 234 -20.12 13.86 -0.76
N ASN A 235 -20.19 13.41 0.49
CA ASN A 235 -20.56 12.06 0.89
C ASN A 235 -19.73 10.97 0.17
N VAL A 236 -18.40 11.14 0.12
CA VAL A 236 -17.49 10.22 -0.57
C VAL A 236 -16.68 9.38 0.40
N LYS A 237 -16.24 8.20 -0.04
CA LYS A 237 -15.27 7.38 0.68
C LYS A 237 -13.92 8.08 0.66
N LEU A 238 -13.31 8.26 1.82
CA LEU A 238 -11.99 8.87 1.98
C LEU A 238 -11.02 7.88 2.58
N HIS A 239 -9.81 7.87 2.04
CA HIS A 239 -8.65 7.24 2.62
C HIS A 239 -7.61 8.31 2.96
N LEU A 240 -7.24 8.43 4.23
CA LEU A 240 -6.26 9.40 4.71
C LEU A 240 -4.85 8.83 4.52
N GLU A 241 -4.04 9.48 3.70
CA GLU A 241 -2.66 9.09 3.48
C GLU A 241 -1.73 9.84 4.43
N HIS A 242 -0.78 9.14 5.03
CA HIS A 242 0.14 9.59 6.09
C HIS A 242 -0.54 9.89 7.42
N CYS A 243 -1.51 10.78 7.44
CA CYS A 243 -2.30 11.15 8.62
C CYS A 243 -1.42 11.51 9.84
N THR A 244 -0.26 12.13 9.62
CA THR A 244 0.87 12.27 10.56
C THR A 244 0.48 12.86 11.90
N GLU A 245 -0.31 13.94 11.93
CA GLU A 245 -0.84 14.57 13.14
C GLU A 245 -2.23 14.04 13.56
N GLY A 246 -2.69 12.92 12.99
CA GLY A 246 -3.99 12.32 13.28
C GLY A 246 -4.17 11.97 14.77
N TYR A 247 -3.08 11.65 15.47
CA TYR A 247 -3.13 11.38 16.91
C TYR A 247 -3.48 12.61 17.76
N LEU A 248 -3.19 13.84 17.28
CA LEU A 248 -3.57 15.09 17.95
C LEU A 248 -5.09 15.36 17.89
N ILE A 249 -5.78 14.73 16.95
CA ILE A 249 -7.22 14.88 16.69
C ILE A 249 -7.90 13.50 16.58
N VAL A 250 -7.41 12.54 17.35
CA VAL A 250 -7.81 11.12 17.26
C VAL A 250 -9.32 10.92 17.33
N ASP A 251 -10.03 11.64 18.20
CA ASP A 251 -11.48 11.56 18.28
C ASP A 251 -12.18 12.03 16.99
N ALA A 252 -11.66 13.06 16.35
CA ALA A 252 -12.22 13.54 15.08
C ALA A 252 -12.00 12.52 13.96
N VAL A 253 -10.82 11.88 13.89
CA VAL A 253 -10.52 10.82 12.95
C VAL A 253 -11.43 9.61 13.20
N LYS A 254 -11.53 9.15 14.46
CA LYS A 254 -12.43 8.05 14.87
C LYS A 254 -13.87 8.33 14.47
N ASN A 255 -14.40 9.52 14.85
CA ASN A 255 -15.79 9.89 14.59
C ASN A 255 -16.07 10.16 13.10
N SER A 256 -15.04 10.27 12.28
CA SER A 256 -15.19 10.38 10.82
C SER A 256 -15.58 9.06 10.17
N GLY A 257 -15.17 7.93 10.76
CA GLY A 257 -15.32 6.58 10.20
C GLY A 257 -14.36 6.28 9.04
N TYR A 258 -13.43 7.17 8.73
CA TYR A 258 -12.44 6.96 7.68
C TYR A 258 -11.22 6.22 8.22
N HIS A 259 -10.48 5.56 7.30
CA HIS A 259 -9.26 4.83 7.62
C HIS A 259 -8.02 5.56 7.13
N ALA A 260 -6.84 5.12 7.57
CA ALA A 260 -5.59 5.73 7.20
C ALA A 260 -4.52 4.71 6.75
N THR A 261 -3.59 5.17 5.91
CA THR A 261 -2.30 4.53 5.71
C THR A 261 -1.25 5.37 6.42
N LEU A 262 -0.56 4.77 7.39
CA LEU A 262 0.35 5.46 8.29
C LEU A 262 1.81 5.28 7.86
N GLY A 263 2.56 6.36 7.93
CA GLY A 263 3.97 6.36 7.56
C GLY A 263 4.31 7.44 6.51
N PRO A 264 5.51 7.34 5.87
CA PRO A 264 6.55 6.37 6.21
C PRO A 264 7.21 6.66 7.57
N TYR A 265 7.67 5.61 8.23
CA TYR A 265 8.50 5.73 9.43
C TYR A 265 9.98 5.69 9.04
N MET A 266 10.90 5.85 10.01
CA MET A 266 12.35 5.78 9.79
C MET A 266 12.92 6.94 8.94
N LEU A 267 12.19 8.04 8.83
CA LEU A 267 12.64 9.26 8.17
C LEU A 267 12.82 10.40 9.16
N THR A 268 13.83 11.22 8.92
CA THR A 268 13.92 12.55 9.56
C THR A 268 12.85 13.47 8.98
N PRO A 269 12.16 14.29 9.80
CA PRO A 269 11.23 15.27 9.27
C PRO A 269 11.92 16.20 8.24
N SER A 270 11.54 16.10 6.99
CA SER A 270 12.11 16.88 5.88
C SER A 270 11.29 18.12 5.52
N LYS A 271 10.07 18.23 6.09
CA LYS A 271 9.12 19.32 5.87
C LYS A 271 8.52 19.77 7.20
N TYR A 272 8.04 21.02 7.25
CA TYR A 272 7.37 21.53 8.44
C TYR A 272 6.14 20.70 8.83
N GLU A 273 5.36 20.21 7.87
CA GLU A 273 4.17 19.39 8.12
C GLU A 273 4.47 18.01 8.71
N THR A 274 5.73 17.52 8.62
CA THR A 274 6.15 16.22 9.19
C THR A 274 6.87 16.35 10.54
N ARG A 275 7.00 17.57 11.11
CA ARG A 275 7.72 17.82 12.35
C ARG A 275 7.22 17.06 13.57
N HIS A 276 5.96 16.67 13.57
CA HIS A 276 5.32 15.89 14.66
C HIS A 276 5.12 14.41 14.27
N SER A 277 5.87 13.92 13.30
CA SER A 277 5.83 12.49 12.94
C SER A 277 6.22 11.62 14.12
N SER A 278 5.41 10.62 14.42
CA SER A 278 5.66 9.65 15.47
C SER A 278 5.08 8.29 15.11
N PRO A 279 5.88 7.21 15.17
CA PRO A 279 5.37 5.85 14.97
C PRO A 279 4.34 5.41 16.02
N ALA A 280 4.26 6.11 17.17
CA ALA A 280 3.25 5.85 18.22
C ALA A 280 1.81 6.02 17.73
N ILE A 281 1.59 6.74 16.63
CA ILE A 281 0.24 6.90 16.05
C ILE A 281 -0.43 5.55 15.75
N ALA A 282 0.34 4.53 15.36
CA ALA A 282 -0.20 3.20 15.09
C ALA A 282 -0.79 2.53 16.33
N ALA A 283 -0.11 2.63 17.49
CA ALA A 283 -0.62 2.14 18.77
C ALA A 283 -1.86 2.93 19.21
N ILE A 284 -1.83 4.25 19.07
CA ILE A 284 -2.98 5.13 19.40
C ILE A 284 -4.19 4.79 18.53
N PHE A 285 -4.00 4.60 17.22
CA PHE A 285 -5.10 4.23 16.30
C PHE A 285 -5.70 2.86 16.66
N LYS A 286 -4.85 1.88 17.03
CA LYS A 286 -5.32 0.59 17.54
C LYS A 286 -6.19 0.74 18.79
N GLU A 287 -5.73 1.50 19.80
CA GLU A 287 -6.47 1.75 21.05
C GLU A 287 -7.84 2.37 20.79
N HIS A 288 -7.94 3.23 19.77
CA HIS A 288 -9.19 3.89 19.40
C HIS A 288 -10.02 3.12 18.38
N ASN A 289 -9.59 1.92 17.96
CA ASN A 289 -10.23 1.10 16.92
C ASN A 289 -10.38 1.85 15.57
N ILE A 290 -9.40 2.65 15.19
CA ILE A 290 -9.32 3.29 13.89
C ILE A 290 -8.59 2.33 12.94
N PRO A 291 -9.21 1.89 11.82
CA PRO A 291 -8.55 0.97 10.89
C PRO A 291 -7.36 1.65 10.18
N PHE A 292 -6.23 0.96 10.12
CA PHE A 292 -5.03 1.46 9.45
C PHE A 292 -4.20 0.34 8.82
N ALA A 293 -3.35 0.74 7.86
CA ALA A 293 -2.21 -0.02 7.37
C ALA A 293 -0.92 0.81 7.53
N ILE A 294 0.23 0.13 7.49
CA ILE A 294 1.56 0.77 7.50
C ILE A 294 2.15 0.68 6.10
N MET A 295 2.85 1.72 5.67
CA MET A 295 3.42 1.89 4.33
C MET A 295 4.88 2.29 4.35
N THR A 296 5.52 2.17 3.18
CA THR A 296 6.86 2.71 2.93
C THR A 296 6.85 4.09 2.27
N ASP A 297 5.78 4.42 1.53
CA ASP A 297 5.79 5.57 0.61
C ASP A 297 7.03 5.52 -0.32
N HIS A 298 7.32 4.27 -0.81
CA HIS A 298 8.48 4.06 -1.68
C HIS A 298 8.53 5.10 -2.81
N PRO A 299 9.69 5.76 -3.05
CA PRO A 299 11.04 5.41 -2.61
C PRO A 299 11.53 6.09 -1.33
N PHE A 300 10.69 6.87 -0.61
CA PHE A 300 11.14 7.57 0.60
C PHE A 300 11.69 6.61 1.65
N VAL A 301 11.00 5.52 1.92
CA VAL A 301 11.58 4.31 2.51
C VAL A 301 11.57 3.23 1.43
N PRO A 302 12.72 2.62 1.08
CA PRO A 302 12.75 1.57 0.08
C PRO A 302 11.79 0.42 0.40
N ILE A 303 11.08 -0.07 -0.62
CA ILE A 303 9.95 -1.02 -0.49
C ILE A 303 10.31 -2.29 0.30
N GLN A 304 11.56 -2.78 0.19
CA GLN A 304 12.04 -3.95 0.92
C GLN A 304 12.07 -3.75 2.45
N TYR A 305 11.89 -2.53 2.94
CA TYR A 305 11.92 -2.20 4.36
C TYR A 305 10.53 -2.08 4.99
N LEU A 306 9.47 -2.53 4.32
CA LEU A 306 8.10 -2.47 4.85
C LEU A 306 7.98 -3.13 6.24
N LYS A 307 8.61 -4.31 6.45
CA LYS A 307 8.62 -4.97 7.76
C LYS A 307 9.27 -4.10 8.85
N TYR A 308 10.29 -3.32 8.50
CA TYR A 308 10.98 -2.46 9.47
C TYR A 308 10.14 -1.22 9.82
N CYS A 309 9.30 -0.72 8.89
CA CYS A 309 8.31 0.29 9.22
C CYS A 309 7.31 -0.24 10.26
N ALA A 310 6.86 -1.49 10.14
CA ALA A 310 6.01 -2.13 11.14
C ALA A 310 6.77 -2.40 12.45
N SER A 311 8.04 -2.83 12.38
CA SER A 311 8.89 -3.00 13.58
C SER A 311 9.09 -1.69 14.33
N GLU A 312 9.20 -0.57 13.63
CA GLU A 312 9.31 0.74 14.28
C GLU A 312 8.03 1.08 15.05
N ALA A 313 6.85 0.77 14.52
CA ALA A 313 5.61 0.92 15.27
C ALA A 313 5.55 0.03 16.53
N ILE A 314 6.12 -1.18 16.48
CA ILE A 314 6.24 -2.07 17.65
C ILE A 314 7.09 -1.41 18.75
N ARG A 315 8.22 -0.80 18.40
CA ARG A 315 9.07 -0.06 19.35
C ARG A 315 8.32 1.07 20.07
N TYR A 316 7.26 1.59 19.44
CA TYR A 316 6.43 2.67 19.99
C TYR A 316 5.08 2.18 20.52
N GLY A 317 4.97 0.89 20.84
CA GLY A 317 3.86 0.33 21.64
C GLY A 317 2.79 -0.42 20.86
N LEU A 318 2.95 -0.60 19.53
CA LEU A 318 2.07 -1.50 18.79
C LEU A 318 2.46 -2.96 19.09
N ASP A 319 1.50 -3.87 19.26
CA ASP A 319 1.79 -5.29 19.39
C ASP A 319 2.17 -5.91 18.02
N GLU A 320 2.99 -6.97 18.06
CA GLU A 320 3.51 -7.64 16.86
C GLU A 320 2.41 -8.20 15.95
N GLN A 321 1.34 -8.72 16.55
CA GLN A 321 0.22 -9.28 15.79
C GLN A 321 -0.49 -8.20 14.97
N THR A 322 -0.77 -7.05 15.58
CA THR A 322 -1.36 -5.91 14.88
C THR A 322 -0.40 -5.33 13.84
N ALA A 323 0.90 -5.29 14.15
CA ALA A 323 1.93 -4.84 13.22
C ALA A 323 1.97 -5.73 11.96
N LEU A 324 1.96 -7.06 12.13
CA LEU A 324 1.90 -7.99 10.98
C LEU A 324 0.59 -7.83 10.20
N LYS A 325 -0.54 -7.71 10.89
CA LYS A 325 -1.84 -7.47 10.23
C LYS A 325 -1.85 -6.17 9.44
N SER A 326 -1.19 -5.12 9.90
CA SER A 326 -1.18 -3.80 9.25
C SER A 326 -0.46 -3.78 7.91
N ILE A 327 0.42 -4.74 7.66
CA ILE A 327 1.16 -4.92 6.39
C ILE A 327 0.72 -6.19 5.63
N THR A 328 -0.42 -6.78 6.00
CA THR A 328 -1.02 -7.96 5.38
C THR A 328 -2.54 -7.82 5.29
N ILE A 329 -3.31 -8.48 6.17
CA ILE A 329 -4.77 -8.55 6.08
C ILE A 329 -5.48 -7.21 6.30
N HIS A 330 -4.96 -6.31 7.16
CA HIS A 330 -5.55 -4.98 7.32
C HIS A 330 -5.35 -4.15 6.05
N ALA A 331 -4.14 -4.17 5.46
CA ALA A 331 -3.88 -3.53 4.17
C ALA A 331 -4.83 -4.06 3.08
N ALA A 332 -5.00 -5.39 3.00
CA ALA A 332 -5.94 -6.02 2.07
C ALA A 332 -7.40 -5.57 2.29
N LYS A 333 -7.86 -5.50 3.56
CA LYS A 333 -9.20 -5.03 3.92
C LYS A 333 -9.43 -3.58 3.50
N LEU A 334 -8.45 -2.69 3.71
CA LEU A 334 -8.57 -1.28 3.36
C LEU A 334 -8.72 -1.05 1.85
N VAL A 335 -8.23 -1.98 1.03
CA VAL A 335 -8.37 -1.95 -0.43
C VAL A 335 -9.38 -2.97 -0.96
N GLN A 336 -10.19 -3.60 -0.07
CA GLN A 336 -11.27 -4.54 -0.37
C GLN A 336 -10.82 -5.81 -1.12
N LEU A 337 -9.59 -6.27 -0.87
CA LEU A 337 -9.00 -7.48 -1.45
C LEU A 337 -8.76 -8.61 -0.44
N ASP A 338 -9.29 -8.48 0.77
CA ASP A 338 -9.12 -9.46 1.86
C ASP A 338 -9.78 -10.81 1.58
N HIS A 339 -10.73 -10.86 0.65
CA HIS A 339 -11.30 -12.11 0.13
C HIS A 339 -10.31 -12.89 -0.77
N ARG A 340 -9.22 -12.27 -1.20
CA ARG A 340 -8.28 -12.81 -2.18
C ARG A 340 -6.85 -12.92 -1.65
N ILE A 341 -6.37 -11.94 -0.86
CA ILE A 341 -4.99 -11.83 -0.37
C ILE A 341 -4.94 -11.44 1.11
N GLY A 342 -3.74 -11.41 1.70
CA GLY A 342 -3.45 -10.85 3.02
C GLY A 342 -3.51 -11.84 4.18
N SER A 343 -3.93 -13.08 3.95
CA SER A 343 -3.86 -14.18 4.93
C SER A 343 -3.69 -15.52 4.23
N LEU A 344 -3.16 -16.52 4.94
CA LEU A 344 -3.08 -17.89 4.43
C LEU A 344 -4.39 -18.60 4.76
N GLU A 345 -5.32 -18.59 3.81
CA GLU A 345 -6.62 -19.24 3.95
C GLU A 345 -7.01 -19.95 2.64
N LYS A 346 -7.74 -21.05 2.76
CA LYS A 346 -8.21 -21.80 1.60
C LYS A 346 -8.98 -20.90 0.63
N GLY A 347 -8.64 -20.99 -0.65
CA GLY A 347 -9.25 -20.24 -1.76
C GLY A 347 -8.56 -18.91 -2.09
N LYS A 348 -7.69 -18.40 -1.21
CA LYS A 348 -6.89 -17.19 -1.48
C LYS A 348 -5.71 -17.48 -2.41
N ASP A 349 -5.19 -16.43 -3.01
CA ASP A 349 -3.96 -16.49 -3.80
C ASP A 349 -2.83 -17.02 -2.93
N ALA A 350 -2.00 -17.91 -3.48
CA ALA A 350 -0.85 -18.46 -2.77
C ALA A 350 0.33 -17.47 -2.80
N ASP A 351 0.13 -16.32 -2.16
CA ASP A 351 1.14 -15.31 -1.91
C ASP A 351 1.69 -15.49 -0.50
N PHE A 352 2.94 -15.89 -0.38
CA PHE A 352 3.57 -16.11 0.92
C PHE A 352 5.06 -15.89 0.89
N VAL A 353 5.62 -15.66 2.08
CA VAL A 353 7.03 -15.40 2.29
C VAL A 353 7.59 -16.39 3.28
N VAL A 354 8.72 -16.97 2.93
CA VAL A 354 9.51 -17.86 3.80
C VAL A 354 10.62 -17.06 4.47
N TRP A 355 10.66 -17.07 5.80
CA TRP A 355 11.60 -16.31 6.63
C TRP A 355 12.53 -17.24 7.38
N SER A 356 13.77 -16.80 7.58
CA SER A 356 14.75 -17.54 8.39
C SER A 356 14.44 -17.58 9.89
N HIS A 357 13.71 -16.60 10.41
CA HIS A 357 13.33 -16.40 11.81
C HIS A 357 11.93 -15.76 11.88
N PRO A 358 11.29 -15.65 13.05
CA PRO A 358 10.08 -14.83 13.20
C PRO A 358 10.27 -13.43 12.60
N ILE A 359 9.29 -12.96 11.83
CA ILE A 359 9.44 -11.81 10.92
C ILE A 359 10.01 -10.54 11.57
N PHE A 360 9.70 -10.27 12.84
CA PHE A 360 10.14 -9.05 13.52
C PHE A 360 11.46 -9.21 14.29
N GLU A 361 12.04 -10.40 14.31
CA GLU A 361 13.41 -10.55 14.80
C GLU A 361 14.40 -9.83 13.88
N THR A 362 15.45 -9.28 14.49
CA THR A 362 16.46 -8.48 13.76
C THR A 362 17.19 -9.31 12.68
N GLU A 363 17.43 -10.57 12.95
CA GLU A 363 18.10 -11.52 12.07
C GLU A 363 17.20 -12.09 10.98
N ALA A 364 15.87 -11.85 11.06
CA ALA A 364 14.93 -12.40 10.11
C ALA A 364 15.18 -11.88 8.69
N LYS A 365 15.46 -12.82 7.79
CA LYS A 365 15.70 -12.59 6.36
C LYS A 365 14.63 -13.30 5.55
N VAL A 366 14.23 -12.70 4.44
CA VAL A 366 13.44 -13.38 3.40
C VAL A 366 14.33 -14.44 2.78
N LEU A 367 13.91 -15.70 2.85
CA LEU A 367 14.53 -16.81 2.14
C LEU A 367 13.93 -17.01 0.77
N GLN A 368 12.59 -16.96 0.69
CA GLN A 368 11.85 -17.15 -0.55
C GLN A 368 10.58 -16.30 -0.55
N THR A 369 10.20 -15.79 -1.71
CA THR A 369 8.91 -15.09 -1.92
C THR A 369 8.15 -15.74 -3.05
N TYR A 370 6.89 -16.07 -2.77
CA TYR A 370 5.97 -16.70 -3.69
C TYR A 370 4.82 -15.75 -4.03
N VAL A 371 4.48 -15.68 -5.31
CA VAL A 371 3.32 -14.95 -5.83
C VAL A 371 2.50 -15.91 -6.68
N ASN A 372 1.21 -16.06 -6.37
CA ASN A 372 0.33 -17.04 -7.01
C ASN A 372 0.95 -18.46 -7.02
N GLY A 373 1.61 -18.87 -5.93
CA GLY A 373 2.22 -20.19 -5.79
C GLY A 373 3.52 -20.41 -6.58
N GLU A 374 3.98 -19.44 -7.34
CA GLU A 374 5.26 -19.46 -8.06
C GLU A 374 6.33 -18.73 -7.27
N LYS A 375 7.53 -19.32 -7.19
CA LYS A 375 8.68 -18.71 -6.50
C LYS A 375 9.34 -17.67 -7.42
N TYR A 376 9.31 -16.40 -7.01
CA TYR A 376 9.92 -15.27 -7.74
C TYR A 376 11.17 -14.70 -7.08
N PHE A 377 11.41 -15.04 -5.82
CA PHE A 377 12.64 -14.65 -5.13
C PHE A 377 13.17 -15.82 -4.29
N GLU A 378 14.47 -15.99 -4.31
CA GLU A 378 15.23 -16.90 -3.46
C GLU A 378 16.52 -16.20 -3.05
N ALA A 379 16.78 -16.14 -1.74
CA ALA A 379 18.01 -15.55 -1.25
C ALA A 379 19.21 -16.40 -1.66
N GLU A 380 20.18 -15.78 -2.29
CA GLU A 380 21.47 -16.44 -2.54
C GLU A 380 22.18 -16.73 -1.21
N GLU A 381 22.85 -17.88 -1.10
CA GLU A 381 23.79 -18.12 0.00
C GLU A 381 24.86 -17.02 -0.05
N ALA A 382 24.99 -16.29 1.06
CA ALA A 382 25.88 -15.15 1.12
C ALA A 382 27.32 -15.55 0.73
N PRO A 383 27.89 -15.02 -0.35
CA PRO A 383 29.18 -15.45 -0.89
C PRO A 383 30.33 -15.30 0.12
N TRP A 384 30.18 -14.44 1.15
CA TRP A 384 31.17 -14.31 2.24
C TRP A 384 31.22 -15.48 3.24
N LYS A 385 30.21 -16.38 3.25
CA LYS A 385 30.29 -17.62 4.08
C LYS A 385 31.30 -18.61 3.57
N THR A 386 31.68 -18.51 2.31
CA THR A 386 32.66 -19.43 1.67
C THR A 386 34.06 -18.85 1.58
N GLN A 387 34.24 -17.54 1.76
CA GLN A 387 35.56 -16.93 1.85
C GLN A 387 36.00 -16.90 3.32
N LYS A 388 36.86 -17.88 3.72
CA LYS A 388 37.72 -17.69 4.90
C LYS A 388 38.59 -16.47 4.58
N LEU A 389 38.27 -15.31 5.17
CA LEU A 389 39.21 -14.20 5.18
C LEU A 389 40.50 -14.72 5.79
N PRO A 390 41.69 -14.58 5.14
CA PRO A 390 42.95 -14.89 5.78
C PRO A 390 43.09 -13.94 6.96
N LEU A 391 43.21 -14.50 8.17
CA LEU A 391 43.55 -13.77 9.38
C LEU A 391 45.00 -13.29 9.30
#